data_ac0d95a9c925aaad4a4f2a120ab0c17c
#
_entry.id   ac0d95a9c925aaad4a4f2a120ab0c17c
#
_cell.length_a   1.000
_cell.length_b   1.000
_cell.length_c   1.000
_cell.angle_alpha   90.00
_cell.angle_beta   90.00
_cell.angle_gamma   90.00
#
_symmetry.space_group_name_H-M   'P 1'
#
loop_
_entity.id
_entity.type
_entity.pdbx_description
1 polymer ?
#
loop_
_entity_poly.entity_id
_entity_poly.type
_entity_poly.pdbx_seq_one_letter_code
_entity_poly.pdbx_strand_id
1 'polypeptide(L)'
;MKKILIVGVLLTTLLFGGCTSQSQKEEPLTSENMKYSTMSDEDTQKKVADFLSENNIDKEDISMFMQSVKHYYKSVEGVELLNENERLSKMQVPYNLYDLSDKWLESNSKFTDQNCRITAFRLFNKFIISNSSLDYDKIDNTNLEMDYATLRDNPDAKFSKEDMNKFFNFFSNIKVSDFNDVKKSADEIAKELKNRKISFKSDKNISIINGYVPDEENNALFVGHTGVAINTNDGVIFIEKYGFE
;
A
#
# COMPACT_ATOMS: atom_id res chain seq x y z
N MET A 1 -4.93 6.88 25.51
CA MET A 1 -5.66 6.26 24.39
C MET A 1 -5.37 7.12 23.17
N LYS A 2 -4.42 6.68 22.32
CA LYS A 2 -4.05 7.43 21.10
C LYS A 2 -5.17 7.24 20.08
N LYS A 3 -5.73 8.33 19.57
CA LYS A 3 -6.72 8.30 18.48
C LYS A 3 -5.94 8.16 17.17
N ILE A 4 -6.09 7.03 16.49
CA ILE A 4 -5.59 6.83 15.14
C ILE A 4 -6.53 7.59 14.20
N LEU A 5 -6.00 8.59 13.51
CA LEU A 5 -6.72 9.37 12.52
C LEU A 5 -6.41 8.78 11.14
N ILE A 6 -7.34 8.04 10.55
CA ILE A 6 -7.21 7.55 9.17
C ILE A 6 -7.62 8.67 8.23
N VAL A 7 -6.65 9.26 7.54
CA VAL A 7 -6.90 10.27 6.51
C VAL A 7 -6.81 9.61 5.15
N GLY A 8 -7.95 9.25 4.60
CA GLY A 8 -8.05 8.84 3.20
C GLY A 8 -8.01 10.07 2.29
N VAL A 9 -6.88 10.36 1.67
CA VAL A 9 -6.81 11.40 0.63
C VAL A 9 -7.20 10.79 -0.71
N LEU A 10 -8.46 10.97 -1.08
CA LEU A 10 -8.96 10.67 -2.42
C LEU A 10 -8.53 11.82 -3.35
N LEU A 11 -7.47 11.65 -4.12
CA LEU A 11 -7.07 12.60 -5.16
C LEU A 11 -7.97 12.41 -6.38
N THR A 12 -9.15 13.04 -6.36
CA THR A 12 -10.00 13.18 -7.56
C THR A 12 -9.49 14.36 -8.37
N THR A 13 -8.96 14.10 -9.56
CA THR A 13 -8.72 15.15 -10.57
C THR A 13 -10.08 15.66 -11.06
N LEU A 14 -10.46 16.87 -10.65
CA LEU A 14 -11.61 17.58 -11.18
C LEU A 14 -11.30 18.04 -12.61
N LEU A 15 -11.84 17.32 -13.59
CA LEU A 15 -12.05 17.85 -14.93
C LEU A 15 -13.47 18.41 -14.98
N PHE A 16 -13.59 19.72 -15.17
CA PHE A 16 -14.86 20.40 -15.45
C PHE A 16 -15.42 19.93 -16.79
N GLY A 17 -16.47 19.14 -16.73
CA GLY A 17 -17.32 18.81 -17.85
C GLY A 17 -18.72 18.60 -17.31
N GLY A 18 -19.60 19.56 -17.51
CA GLY A 18 -20.97 19.52 -17.01
C GLY A 18 -21.76 18.37 -17.64
N CYS A 19 -22.27 17.48 -16.79
CA CYS A 19 -23.47 16.68 -17.04
C CYS A 19 -24.14 16.45 -15.69
N THR A 20 -25.38 16.82 -15.60
CA THR A 20 -26.29 16.55 -14.50
C THR A 20 -26.43 15.05 -14.31
N SER A 21 -25.71 14.48 -13.34
CA SER A 21 -25.94 13.12 -12.85
C SER A 21 -26.63 13.19 -11.49
N GLN A 22 -27.75 12.47 -11.38
CA GLN A 22 -28.42 12.22 -10.12
C GLN A 22 -27.41 11.71 -9.10
N SER A 23 -27.33 12.41 -7.97
CA SER A 23 -26.59 12.00 -6.80
C SER A 23 -27.19 10.68 -6.29
N GLN A 24 -26.59 9.55 -6.66
CA GLN A 24 -26.76 8.34 -5.90
C GLN A 24 -26.13 8.63 -4.52
N LYS A 25 -26.95 8.57 -3.47
CA LYS A 25 -26.44 8.54 -2.11
C LYS A 25 -25.57 7.28 -1.99
N GLU A 26 -24.25 7.48 -1.97
CA GLU A 26 -23.33 6.41 -1.58
C GLU A 26 -23.68 6.03 -0.13
N GLU A 27 -24.17 4.81 0.06
CA GLU A 27 -24.30 4.27 1.41
C GLU A 27 -22.88 4.14 2.01
N PRO A 28 -22.69 4.54 3.27
CA PRO A 28 -21.37 4.39 3.90
C PRO A 28 -20.99 2.91 3.89
N LEU A 29 -19.76 2.60 3.47
CA LEU A 29 -19.18 1.26 3.54
C LEU A 29 -19.29 0.76 5.00
N THR A 30 -20.23 -0.13 5.23
CA THR A 30 -20.35 -0.81 6.52
C THR A 30 -19.52 -2.10 6.43
N SER A 31 -18.97 -2.55 7.56
CA SER A 31 -18.23 -3.80 7.65
C SER A 31 -18.98 -5.02 7.10
N GLU A 32 -20.29 -4.94 6.95
CA GLU A 32 -21.16 -5.98 6.41
C GLU A 32 -20.99 -6.20 4.89
N ASN A 33 -20.43 -5.21 4.17
CA ASN A 33 -20.27 -5.25 2.70
C ASN A 33 -18.84 -5.55 2.26
N MET A 34 -17.88 -5.67 3.20
CA MET A 34 -16.51 -6.01 2.90
C MET A 34 -16.31 -7.53 2.88
N LYS A 35 -15.66 -8.03 1.84
CA LYS A 35 -15.20 -9.41 1.74
C LYS A 35 -13.68 -9.42 1.75
N TYR A 36 -13.10 -10.33 2.49
CA TYR A 36 -11.66 -10.51 2.58
C TYR A 36 -11.25 -11.85 2.00
N SER A 37 -10.07 -11.88 1.39
CA SER A 37 -9.37 -13.09 1.00
C SER A 37 -7.90 -12.94 1.34
N THR A 38 -7.30 -13.99 1.86
CA THR A 38 -5.87 -14.00 2.24
C THR A 38 -4.95 -14.39 1.09
N MET A 39 -5.47 -14.78 -0.06
CA MET A 39 -4.69 -15.38 -1.16
C MET A 39 -3.87 -16.62 -0.73
N SER A 40 -4.34 -17.36 0.27
CA SER A 40 -3.61 -18.55 0.77
C SER A 40 -3.67 -19.73 -0.18
N ASP A 41 -4.62 -19.76 -1.11
CA ASP A 41 -4.83 -20.82 -2.09
C ASP A 41 -4.46 -20.40 -3.52
N GLU A 42 -4.10 -21.38 -4.35
CA GLU A 42 -3.64 -21.15 -5.72
C GLU A 42 -4.72 -20.57 -6.64
N ASP A 43 -5.99 -20.93 -6.43
CA ASP A 43 -7.09 -20.44 -7.27
C ASP A 43 -7.31 -18.93 -7.04
N THR A 44 -7.27 -18.48 -5.79
CA THR A 44 -7.34 -17.07 -5.45
C THR A 44 -6.11 -16.31 -5.96
N GLN A 45 -4.90 -16.85 -5.78
CA GLN A 45 -3.69 -16.26 -6.33
C GLN A 45 -3.78 -16.07 -7.84
N LYS A 46 -4.29 -17.10 -8.56
CA LYS A 46 -4.48 -17.01 -10.00
C LYS A 46 -5.52 -15.95 -10.38
N LYS A 47 -6.68 -15.91 -9.72
CA LYS A 47 -7.72 -14.90 -9.97
C LYS A 47 -7.17 -13.48 -9.76
N VAL A 48 -6.38 -13.25 -8.69
CA VAL A 48 -5.77 -11.95 -8.42
C VAL A 48 -4.73 -11.60 -9.49
N ALA A 49 -3.90 -12.55 -9.91
CA ALA A 49 -2.91 -12.31 -10.97
C ALA A 49 -3.58 -11.96 -12.31
N ASP A 50 -4.63 -12.69 -12.69
CA ASP A 50 -5.41 -12.41 -13.90
C ASP A 50 -6.05 -11.02 -13.81
N PHE A 51 -6.66 -10.68 -12.67
CA PHE A 51 -7.28 -9.38 -12.41
C PHE A 51 -6.27 -8.21 -12.49
N LEU A 52 -5.08 -8.36 -11.91
CA LEU A 52 -4.01 -7.36 -12.00
C LEU A 52 -3.57 -7.16 -13.46
N SER A 53 -3.46 -8.24 -14.22
CA SER A 53 -3.09 -8.20 -15.64
C SER A 53 -4.15 -7.46 -16.48
N GLU A 54 -5.43 -7.69 -16.22
CA GLU A 54 -6.56 -7.01 -16.88
C GLU A 54 -6.59 -5.50 -16.57
N ASN A 55 -6.04 -5.10 -15.43
CA ASN A 55 -5.93 -3.69 -15.01
C ASN A 55 -4.57 -3.06 -15.31
N ASN A 56 -3.87 -3.55 -16.32
CA ASN A 56 -2.62 -2.99 -16.86
C ASN A 56 -1.44 -2.96 -15.88
N ILE A 57 -1.44 -3.78 -14.84
CA ILE A 57 -0.24 -3.97 -14.02
C ILE A 57 0.78 -4.75 -14.85
N ASP A 58 2.05 -4.38 -14.69
CA ASP A 58 3.14 -5.01 -15.45
C ASP A 58 3.27 -6.50 -15.11
N LYS A 59 3.50 -7.33 -16.11
CA LYS A 59 3.63 -8.79 -15.93
C LYS A 59 4.79 -9.18 -15.03
N GLU A 60 5.89 -8.43 -15.08
CA GLU A 60 7.05 -8.66 -14.23
C GLU A 60 6.71 -8.33 -12.78
N ASP A 61 6.04 -7.19 -12.53
CA ASP A 61 5.59 -6.79 -11.20
C ASP A 61 4.57 -7.78 -10.62
N ILE A 62 3.63 -8.28 -11.45
CA ILE A 62 2.69 -9.34 -11.05
C ILE A 62 3.46 -10.61 -10.67
N SER A 63 4.42 -11.03 -11.50
CA SER A 63 5.22 -12.23 -11.24
C SER A 63 5.98 -12.14 -9.92
N MET A 64 6.64 -11.02 -9.68
CA MET A 64 7.39 -10.77 -8.44
C MET A 64 6.46 -10.69 -7.21
N PHE A 65 5.28 -10.05 -7.36
CA PHE A 65 4.27 -10.02 -6.32
C PHE A 65 3.78 -11.43 -5.97
N MET A 66 3.41 -12.24 -6.96
CA MET A 66 2.97 -13.61 -6.74
C MET A 66 4.07 -14.52 -6.19
N GLN A 67 5.32 -14.29 -6.56
CA GLN A 67 6.46 -14.99 -5.96
C GLN A 67 6.55 -14.69 -4.46
N SER A 68 6.45 -13.43 -4.07
CA SER A 68 6.48 -13.05 -2.64
C SER A 68 5.27 -13.58 -1.86
N VAL A 69 4.08 -13.58 -2.46
CA VAL A 69 2.88 -14.20 -1.86
C VAL A 69 3.10 -15.68 -1.60
N LYS A 70 3.58 -16.43 -2.59
CA LYS A 70 3.87 -17.88 -2.45
C LYS A 70 4.95 -18.14 -1.42
N HIS A 71 6.00 -17.34 -1.41
CA HIS A 71 7.08 -17.46 -0.43
C HIS A 71 6.55 -17.21 0.98
N TYR A 72 5.71 -16.17 1.16
CA TYR A 72 5.10 -15.87 2.44
C TYR A 72 4.29 -17.06 2.96
N TYR A 73 3.33 -17.57 2.20
CA TYR A 73 2.47 -18.69 2.65
C TYR A 73 3.24 -19.98 2.89
N LYS A 74 4.28 -20.25 2.12
CA LYS A 74 5.19 -21.35 2.39
C LYS A 74 5.94 -21.18 3.72
N SER A 75 6.36 -19.96 4.02
CA SER A 75 7.12 -19.65 5.24
C SER A 75 6.28 -19.74 6.50
N VAL A 76 4.98 -19.42 6.41
CA VAL A 76 4.03 -19.47 7.54
C VAL A 76 3.13 -20.71 7.51
N GLU A 77 3.52 -21.75 6.80
CA GLU A 77 2.76 -23.00 6.71
C GLU A 77 2.49 -23.59 8.10
N GLY A 78 1.24 -23.99 8.34
CA GLY A 78 0.78 -24.53 9.62
C GLY A 78 0.18 -23.50 10.58
N VAL A 79 0.24 -22.20 10.25
CA VAL A 79 -0.53 -21.18 10.97
C VAL A 79 -1.93 -21.12 10.35
N GLU A 80 -2.96 -21.18 11.22
CA GLU A 80 -4.36 -21.08 10.77
C GLU A 80 -4.64 -19.66 10.25
N LEU A 81 -5.09 -19.58 9.01
CA LEU A 81 -5.43 -18.34 8.32
C LEU A 81 -6.92 -18.35 7.98
N LEU A 82 -7.46 -17.16 7.71
CA LEU A 82 -8.82 -17.02 7.18
C LEU A 82 -9.00 -17.79 5.87
N ASN A 83 -10.07 -18.56 5.80
CA ASN A 83 -10.49 -19.16 4.54
C ASN A 83 -11.10 -18.12 3.59
N GLU A 84 -11.07 -18.40 2.30
CA GLU A 84 -11.78 -17.59 1.28
C GLU A 84 -13.22 -17.33 1.71
N ASN A 85 -13.65 -16.08 1.56
CA ASN A 85 -15.02 -15.63 1.82
C ASN A 85 -15.49 -15.57 3.29
N GLU A 86 -14.63 -15.73 4.27
CA GLU A 86 -15.02 -15.38 5.64
C GLU A 86 -15.23 -13.87 5.75
N ARG A 87 -16.43 -13.49 6.22
CA ARG A 87 -16.74 -12.10 6.53
C ARG A 87 -16.16 -11.77 7.88
N LEU A 88 -15.21 -10.82 7.93
CA LEU A 88 -14.84 -10.21 9.20
C LEU A 88 -15.94 -9.23 9.60
N SER A 89 -16.77 -9.63 10.57
CA SER A 89 -17.79 -8.74 11.16
C SER A 89 -17.20 -7.62 12.03
N LYS A 90 -15.90 -7.69 12.31
CA LYS A 90 -15.10 -6.67 13.02
C LYS A 90 -13.71 -6.65 12.39
N MET A 91 -13.06 -5.50 12.37
CA MET A 91 -11.67 -5.32 11.88
C MET A 91 -10.63 -6.05 12.78
N GLN A 92 -10.91 -7.27 13.17
CA GLN A 92 -10.00 -8.13 13.91
C GLN A 92 -9.73 -9.37 13.09
N VAL A 93 -8.50 -9.49 12.62
CA VAL A 93 -8.02 -10.74 12.03
C VAL A 93 -8.07 -11.84 13.10
N PRO A 94 -8.66 -13.02 12.82
CA PRO A 94 -8.84 -14.08 13.80
C PRO A 94 -7.56 -14.88 14.07
N TYR A 95 -6.42 -14.46 13.54
CA TYR A 95 -5.13 -15.11 13.76
C TYR A 95 -4.16 -14.17 14.50
N ASN A 96 -3.20 -14.78 15.18
CA ASN A 96 -2.18 -14.07 15.93
C ASN A 96 -1.06 -13.61 14.99
N LEU A 97 -0.91 -12.30 14.82
CA LEU A 97 0.14 -11.72 13.98
C LEU A 97 1.57 -12.07 14.48
N TYR A 98 1.74 -12.22 15.80
CA TYR A 98 3.05 -12.63 16.37
C TYR A 98 3.42 -14.04 15.95
N ASP A 99 2.47 -14.98 15.93
CA ASP A 99 2.74 -16.36 15.49
C ASP A 99 3.15 -16.42 14.02
N LEU A 100 2.57 -15.56 13.19
CA LEU A 100 2.97 -15.41 11.79
C LEU A 100 4.38 -14.85 11.66
N SER A 101 4.70 -13.82 12.47
CA SER A 101 6.01 -13.21 12.55
C SER A 101 7.10 -14.21 12.92
N ASP A 102 6.86 -14.90 14.02
CA ASP A 102 7.81 -15.90 14.53
C ASP A 102 8.04 -17.01 13.51
N LYS A 103 6.97 -17.48 12.89
CA LYS A 103 7.04 -18.52 11.86
C LYS A 103 7.79 -18.07 10.61
N TRP A 104 7.58 -16.83 10.20
CA TRP A 104 8.35 -16.23 9.11
C TRP A 104 9.84 -16.18 9.45
N LEU A 105 10.20 -15.68 10.64
CA LEU A 105 11.59 -15.54 11.08
C LEU A 105 12.30 -16.89 11.26
N GLU A 106 11.60 -17.93 11.71
CA GLU A 106 12.12 -19.30 11.72
C GLU A 106 12.57 -19.76 10.34
N SER A 107 11.78 -19.44 9.31
CA SER A 107 12.03 -19.84 7.94
C SER A 107 13.01 -18.91 7.20
N ASN A 108 13.11 -17.64 7.60
CA ASN A 108 13.82 -16.57 6.90
C ASN A 108 14.70 -15.73 7.84
N SER A 109 15.60 -16.35 8.57
CA SER A 109 16.42 -15.70 9.62
C SER A 109 17.36 -14.57 9.13
N LYS A 110 17.51 -14.37 7.81
CA LYS A 110 18.49 -13.44 7.23
C LYS A 110 17.88 -12.13 6.73
N PHE A 111 16.56 -12.06 6.57
CA PHE A 111 15.87 -10.88 6.04
C PHE A 111 14.41 -10.84 6.51
N THR A 112 13.86 -9.65 6.54
CA THR A 112 12.45 -9.41 6.87
C THR A 112 11.55 -9.55 5.65
N ASP A 113 10.25 -9.81 5.89
CA ASP A 113 9.25 -9.83 4.84
C ASP A 113 9.02 -8.41 4.26
N GLN A 114 8.40 -8.37 3.09
CA GLN A 114 7.95 -7.13 2.48
C GLN A 114 6.79 -6.55 3.29
N ASN A 115 6.83 -5.25 3.50
CA ASN A 115 5.72 -4.54 4.13
C ASN A 115 4.70 -4.01 3.11
N CYS A 116 3.68 -3.28 3.59
CA CYS A 116 2.64 -2.69 2.77
C CYS A 116 3.20 -1.72 1.72
N ARG A 117 4.21 -0.90 2.07
CA ARG A 117 4.81 0.09 1.16
C ARG A 117 5.52 -0.57 -0.01
N ILE A 118 6.35 -1.57 0.24
CA ILE A 118 7.08 -2.31 -0.81
C ILE A 118 6.08 -3.02 -1.74
N THR A 119 5.08 -3.67 -1.16
CA THR A 119 4.04 -4.40 -1.91
C THR A 119 3.19 -3.46 -2.77
N ALA A 120 2.67 -2.38 -2.19
CA ALA A 120 1.85 -1.42 -2.92
C ALA A 120 2.65 -0.69 -4.01
N PHE A 121 3.90 -0.32 -3.72
CA PHE A 121 4.76 0.31 -4.69
C PHE A 121 5.03 -0.59 -5.90
N ARG A 122 5.32 -1.87 -5.69
CA ARG A 122 5.51 -2.82 -6.79
C ARG A 122 4.31 -2.84 -7.73
N LEU A 123 3.10 -2.91 -7.19
CA LEU A 123 1.88 -2.95 -8.00
C LEU A 123 1.54 -1.60 -8.65
N PHE A 124 1.99 -0.48 -8.07
CA PHE A 124 1.61 0.86 -8.52
C PHE A 124 2.76 1.66 -9.16
N ASN A 125 3.99 1.19 -9.11
CA ASN A 125 5.20 1.89 -9.55
C ASN A 125 5.08 2.48 -10.97
N LYS A 126 4.50 1.73 -11.90
CA LYS A 126 4.34 2.14 -13.31
C LYS A 126 3.45 3.37 -13.49
N PHE A 127 2.59 3.64 -12.52
CA PHE A 127 1.69 4.80 -12.52
C PHE A 127 2.30 6.01 -11.83
N ILE A 128 3.41 5.85 -11.11
CA ILE A 128 4.16 6.95 -10.48
C ILE A 128 5.18 7.48 -11.48
N ILE A 129 5.09 8.77 -11.78
CA ILE A 129 6.09 9.52 -12.54
C ILE A 129 6.91 10.31 -11.53
N SER A 130 8.20 10.04 -11.45
CA SER A 130 9.15 10.81 -10.64
C SER A 130 10.26 11.31 -11.53
N ASN A 131 10.36 12.62 -11.68
CA ASN A 131 11.43 13.29 -12.43
C ASN A 131 12.50 13.88 -11.49
N SER A 132 12.61 13.30 -10.30
CA SER A 132 13.57 13.73 -9.29
C SER A 132 14.93 13.10 -9.55
N SER A 133 15.97 13.93 -9.47
CA SER A 133 17.35 13.48 -9.38
C SER A 133 17.81 13.36 -7.92
N LEU A 134 16.86 13.30 -6.98
CA LEU A 134 17.17 13.15 -5.56
C LEU A 134 17.84 11.81 -5.32
N ASP A 135 18.95 11.87 -4.61
CA ASP A 135 19.64 10.71 -4.08
C ASP A 135 18.92 10.29 -2.80
N TYR A 136 18.43 9.07 -2.73
CA TYR A 136 17.69 8.58 -1.56
C TYR A 136 18.51 8.64 -0.27
N ASP A 137 19.84 8.60 -0.35
CA ASP A 137 20.75 8.77 0.79
C ASP A 137 20.70 10.19 1.40
N LYS A 138 20.06 11.14 0.73
CA LYS A 138 19.95 12.55 1.15
C LYS A 138 18.54 12.98 1.56
N ILE A 139 17.59 12.07 1.51
CA ILE A 139 16.20 12.32 1.88
C ILE A 139 16.02 11.90 3.34
N ASP A 140 15.16 12.63 4.07
CA ASP A 140 14.71 12.18 5.39
C ASP A 140 13.85 10.92 5.22
N ASN A 141 14.44 9.78 5.54
CA ASN A 141 13.86 8.46 5.39
C ASN A 141 13.91 7.64 6.69
N THR A 142 13.98 8.32 7.83
CA THR A 142 14.09 7.70 9.16
C THR A 142 13.03 6.62 9.38
N ASN A 143 11.79 6.85 8.90
CA ASN A 143 10.70 5.90 8.97
C ASN A 143 10.75 4.79 7.89
N LEU A 144 11.79 4.76 7.05
CA LEU A 144 11.98 3.80 5.96
C LEU A 144 13.23 2.91 6.13
N GLU A 145 13.84 2.90 7.32
CA GLU A 145 15.03 2.08 7.58
C GLU A 145 14.76 0.58 7.40
N MET A 146 13.60 0.10 7.86
CA MET A 146 13.18 -1.29 7.66
C MET A 146 12.95 -1.61 6.18
N ASP A 147 12.32 -0.67 5.43
CA ASP A 147 12.13 -0.83 3.99
C ASP A 147 13.47 -0.94 3.27
N TYR A 148 14.43 -0.07 3.64
CA TYR A 148 15.77 -0.11 3.06
C TYR A 148 16.47 -1.45 3.31
N ALA A 149 16.42 -1.95 4.56
CA ALA A 149 17.00 -3.24 4.91
C ALA A 149 16.31 -4.38 4.13
N THR A 150 14.99 -4.37 4.04
CA THR A 150 14.22 -5.37 3.29
C THR A 150 14.58 -5.34 1.79
N LEU A 151 14.60 -4.16 1.16
CA LEU A 151 14.93 -4.00 -0.26
C LEU A 151 16.39 -4.40 -0.57
N ARG A 152 17.29 -4.26 0.39
CA ARG A 152 18.69 -4.69 0.26
C ARG A 152 18.84 -6.20 0.39
N ASP A 153 18.20 -6.81 1.38
CA ASP A 153 18.52 -8.16 1.86
C ASP A 153 17.53 -9.23 1.37
N ASN A 154 16.24 -8.88 1.19
CA ASN A 154 15.22 -9.82 0.74
C ASN A 154 15.28 -10.00 -0.79
N PRO A 155 15.53 -11.23 -1.29
CA PRO A 155 15.65 -11.47 -2.73
C PRO A 155 14.35 -11.19 -3.51
N ASP A 156 13.19 -11.32 -2.87
CA ASP A 156 11.88 -11.11 -3.50
C ASP A 156 11.44 -9.64 -3.48
N ALA A 157 12.15 -8.77 -2.74
CA ALA A 157 11.82 -7.36 -2.59
C ALA A 157 12.59 -6.42 -3.53
N LYS A 158 13.54 -6.92 -4.29
CA LYS A 158 14.49 -6.10 -5.07
C LYS A 158 13.81 -5.16 -6.06
N PHE A 159 14.28 -3.92 -6.05
CA PHE A 159 13.98 -2.89 -7.04
C PHE A 159 15.23 -2.51 -7.83
N SER A 160 15.05 -1.96 -9.03
CA SER A 160 16.12 -1.27 -9.74
C SER A 160 16.57 -0.03 -8.96
N LYS A 161 17.75 0.49 -9.27
CA LYS A 161 18.21 1.74 -8.64
C LYS A 161 17.25 2.91 -8.91
N GLU A 162 16.66 2.95 -10.09
CA GLU A 162 15.65 3.97 -10.45
C GLU A 162 14.38 3.81 -9.59
N ASP A 163 13.89 2.60 -9.44
CA ASP A 163 12.70 2.33 -8.61
C ASP A 163 12.96 2.55 -7.13
N MET A 164 14.17 2.24 -6.63
CA MET A 164 14.61 2.59 -5.29
C MET A 164 14.51 4.11 -5.06
N ASN A 165 15.08 4.92 -5.96
CA ASN A 165 14.98 6.37 -5.87
C ASN A 165 13.55 6.86 -5.89
N LYS A 166 12.71 6.28 -6.75
CA LYS A 166 11.29 6.61 -6.86
C LYS A 166 10.54 6.23 -5.58
N PHE A 167 10.79 5.05 -5.03
CA PHE A 167 10.21 4.55 -3.79
C PHE A 167 10.50 5.50 -2.62
N PHE A 168 11.76 5.79 -2.36
CA PHE A 168 12.17 6.67 -1.27
C PHE A 168 11.67 8.09 -1.46
N ASN A 169 11.69 8.62 -2.69
CA ASN A 169 11.14 9.93 -2.98
C ASN A 169 9.62 10.01 -2.69
N PHE A 170 8.89 8.93 -2.94
CA PHE A 170 7.45 8.87 -2.75
C PHE A 170 7.05 8.70 -1.26
N PHE A 171 7.71 7.79 -0.55
CA PHE A 171 7.33 7.42 0.82
C PHE A 171 8.06 8.19 1.93
N SER A 172 9.07 8.99 1.61
CA SER A 172 9.79 9.79 2.62
C SER A 172 8.87 10.73 3.38
N ASN A 173 9.23 10.99 4.61
CA ASN A 173 8.50 11.86 5.53
C ASN A 173 8.12 13.20 4.90
N ILE A 174 6.93 13.68 5.21
CA ILE A 174 6.41 14.97 4.75
C ILE A 174 6.21 15.87 5.95
N LYS A 175 6.96 16.98 6.02
CA LYS A 175 6.81 17.96 7.09
C LYS A 175 5.48 18.68 6.97
N VAL A 176 4.77 18.77 8.09
CA VAL A 176 3.48 19.44 8.17
C VAL A 176 3.50 20.42 9.34
N SER A 177 2.69 21.46 9.25
CA SER A 177 2.63 22.50 10.25
C SER A 177 1.62 22.24 11.37
N ASP A 178 0.63 21.38 11.14
CA ASP A 178 -0.40 21.02 12.12
C ASP A 178 -1.04 19.66 11.77
N PHE A 179 -0.79 18.65 12.60
CA PHE A 179 -1.35 17.30 12.41
C PHE A 179 -2.86 17.22 12.66
N ASN A 180 -3.43 18.18 13.41
CA ASN A 180 -4.84 18.16 13.77
C ASN A 180 -5.73 18.76 12.68
N ASP A 181 -5.16 19.56 11.79
CA ASP A 181 -5.86 20.10 10.61
C ASP A 181 -5.66 19.17 9.41
N VAL A 182 -6.59 18.22 9.25
CA VAL A 182 -6.57 17.23 8.18
C VAL A 182 -6.54 17.89 6.79
N LYS A 183 -7.30 18.95 6.58
CA LYS A 183 -7.35 19.64 5.29
C LYS A 183 -6.01 20.29 4.97
N LYS A 184 -5.45 20.98 5.94
CA LYS A 184 -4.14 21.63 5.80
C LYS A 184 -3.04 20.61 5.56
N SER A 185 -3.03 19.52 6.31
CA SER A 185 -2.09 18.41 6.09
C SER A 185 -2.21 17.83 4.68
N ALA A 186 -3.42 17.62 4.17
CA ALA A 186 -3.63 17.14 2.81
C ALA A 186 -3.09 18.12 1.74
N ASP A 187 -3.30 19.43 1.93
CA ASP A 187 -2.77 20.46 1.04
C ASP A 187 -1.21 20.50 1.08
N GLU A 188 -0.62 20.33 2.26
CA GLU A 188 0.83 20.27 2.45
C GLU A 188 1.43 19.01 1.83
N ILE A 189 0.79 17.84 1.96
CA ILE A 189 1.17 16.60 1.28
C ILE A 189 1.15 16.79 -0.24
N ALA A 190 0.06 17.32 -0.78
CA ALA A 190 -0.07 17.53 -2.22
C ALA A 190 1.00 18.50 -2.75
N LYS A 191 1.30 19.57 -2.00
CA LYS A 191 2.36 20.52 -2.31
C LYS A 191 3.73 19.84 -2.31
N GLU A 192 4.01 19.00 -1.30
CA GLU A 192 5.30 18.34 -1.18
C GLU A 192 5.52 17.31 -2.29
N LEU A 193 4.53 16.50 -2.64
CA LEU A 193 4.61 15.60 -3.79
C LEU A 193 4.94 16.36 -5.08
N LYS A 194 4.33 17.54 -5.27
CA LYS A 194 4.66 18.41 -6.41
C LYS A 194 6.10 18.94 -6.35
N ASN A 195 6.58 19.36 -5.17
CA ASN A 195 7.97 19.82 -4.97
C ASN A 195 8.97 18.70 -5.31
N ARG A 196 8.64 17.47 -4.94
CA ARG A 196 9.42 16.26 -5.27
C ARG A 196 9.28 15.82 -6.72
N LYS A 197 8.55 16.58 -7.55
CA LYS A 197 8.29 16.29 -8.96
C LYS A 197 7.62 14.91 -9.16
N ILE A 198 6.77 14.54 -8.20
CA ILE A 198 5.96 13.33 -8.28
C ILE A 198 4.61 13.69 -8.91
N SER A 199 4.23 12.91 -9.89
CA SER A 199 2.92 12.95 -10.52
C SER A 199 2.47 11.54 -10.86
N PHE A 200 1.21 11.38 -11.24
CA PHE A 200 0.64 10.07 -11.52
C PHE A 200 0.14 10.01 -12.96
N LYS A 201 0.35 8.87 -13.61
CA LYS A 201 -0.32 8.58 -14.88
C LYS A 201 -1.82 8.49 -14.62
N SER A 202 -2.60 9.11 -15.48
CA SER A 202 -4.05 9.01 -15.39
C SER A 202 -4.50 7.60 -15.81
N ASP A 203 -4.91 6.82 -14.85
CA ASP A 203 -5.70 5.62 -15.05
C ASP A 203 -6.92 5.75 -14.14
N LYS A 204 -8.12 5.61 -14.72
CA LYS A 204 -9.37 5.85 -13.99
C LYS A 204 -9.72 4.74 -13.02
N ASN A 205 -9.10 3.58 -13.17
CA ASN A 205 -9.50 2.39 -12.45
C ASN A 205 -8.56 2.06 -11.28
N ILE A 206 -7.33 2.56 -11.30
CA ILE A 206 -6.34 2.22 -10.29
C ILE A 206 -5.90 3.43 -9.47
N SER A 207 -5.76 3.25 -8.17
CA SER A 207 -5.30 4.28 -7.24
C SER A 207 -4.41 3.65 -6.15
N ILE A 208 -3.44 4.40 -5.65
CA ILE A 208 -2.75 4.07 -4.41
C ILE A 208 -3.41 4.84 -3.26
N ILE A 209 -3.67 4.17 -2.16
CA ILE A 209 -4.28 4.76 -0.97
C ILE A 209 -3.25 4.71 0.16
N ASN A 210 -2.92 5.87 0.71
CA ASN A 210 -1.96 6.01 1.80
C ASN A 210 -2.65 6.47 3.08
N GLY A 211 -2.46 5.72 4.17
CA GLY A 211 -2.78 6.15 5.52
C GLY A 211 -1.56 6.83 6.15
N TYR A 212 -1.70 8.11 6.52
CA TYR A 212 -0.61 8.87 7.12
C TYR A 212 -0.69 8.83 8.64
N VAL A 213 0.46 8.68 9.29
CA VAL A 213 0.63 8.66 10.75
C VAL A 213 1.56 9.81 11.16
N PRO A 214 1.26 10.54 12.25
CA PRO A 214 2.14 11.59 12.75
C PRO A 214 3.45 11.03 13.32
N ASP A 215 4.55 11.64 12.92
CA ASP A 215 5.84 11.59 13.55
C ASP A 215 6.04 12.92 14.31
N GLU A 216 5.61 12.92 15.57
CA GLU A 216 5.57 14.14 16.40
C GLU A 216 6.98 14.68 16.67
N GLU A 217 7.99 13.81 16.78
CA GLU A 217 9.38 14.21 17.07
C GLU A 217 9.98 15.01 15.91
N ASN A 218 9.63 14.65 14.68
CA ASN A 218 10.15 15.27 13.46
C ASN A 218 9.19 16.29 12.84
N ASN A 219 8.03 16.56 13.45
CA ASN A 219 6.97 17.39 12.88
C ASN A 219 6.64 16.96 11.43
N ALA A 220 6.45 15.67 11.23
CA ALA A 220 6.24 15.08 9.92
C ALA A 220 5.07 14.08 9.91
N LEU A 221 4.58 13.80 8.72
CA LEU A 221 3.71 12.66 8.45
C LEU A 221 4.51 11.63 7.67
N PHE A 222 4.31 10.34 8.00
CA PHE A 222 4.82 9.25 7.21
C PHE A 222 3.67 8.30 6.82
N VAL A 223 3.89 7.52 5.77
CA VAL A 223 2.90 6.52 5.34
C VAL A 223 3.01 5.29 6.24
N GLY A 224 2.11 5.21 7.23
CA GLY A 224 2.04 4.07 8.16
C GLY A 224 1.38 2.84 7.55
N HIS A 225 0.46 3.03 6.59
CA HIS A 225 -0.15 1.94 5.84
C HIS A 225 -0.50 2.36 4.42
N THR A 226 -0.48 1.40 3.48
CA THR A 226 -0.81 1.65 2.08
C THR A 226 -1.29 0.40 1.36
N GLY A 227 -2.07 0.59 0.31
CA GLY A 227 -2.52 -0.45 -0.60
C GLY A 227 -2.95 0.11 -1.94
N VAL A 228 -3.28 -0.78 -2.86
CA VAL A 228 -3.74 -0.44 -4.20
C VAL A 228 -5.23 -0.73 -4.33
N ALA A 229 -6.00 0.29 -4.69
CA ALA A 229 -7.43 0.19 -4.95
C ALA A 229 -7.69 0.15 -6.45
N ILE A 230 -8.51 -0.79 -6.88
CA ILE A 230 -8.91 -0.96 -8.29
C ILE A 230 -10.42 -0.95 -8.37
N ASN A 231 -10.96 0.00 -9.13
CA ASN A 231 -12.40 0.12 -9.38
C ASN A 231 -12.84 -0.93 -10.38
N THR A 232 -13.94 -1.62 -10.07
CA THR A 232 -14.61 -2.58 -10.94
C THR A 232 -16.08 -2.22 -11.10
N ASN A 233 -16.78 -2.93 -11.98
CA ASN A 233 -18.23 -2.76 -12.11
C ASN A 233 -19.00 -3.19 -10.85
N ASP A 234 -18.41 -4.06 -10.04
CA ASP A 234 -19.04 -4.67 -8.85
C ASP A 234 -18.58 -4.01 -7.54
N GLY A 235 -17.73 -2.98 -7.61
CA GLY A 235 -17.19 -2.27 -6.46
C GLY A 235 -15.69 -2.03 -6.55
N VAL A 236 -15.05 -1.89 -5.39
CA VAL A 236 -13.60 -1.63 -5.29
C VAL A 236 -12.92 -2.87 -4.74
N ILE A 237 -11.87 -3.32 -5.42
CA ILE A 237 -10.94 -4.31 -4.88
C ILE A 237 -9.75 -3.55 -4.29
N PHE A 238 -9.46 -3.80 -3.02
CA PHE A 238 -8.30 -3.22 -2.33
C PHE A 238 -7.29 -4.32 -2.03
N ILE A 239 -6.07 -4.15 -2.54
CA ILE A 239 -4.97 -5.10 -2.36
C ILE A 239 -3.95 -4.46 -1.44
N GLU A 240 -3.70 -5.09 -0.30
CA GLU A 240 -2.75 -4.63 0.70
C GLU A 240 -1.93 -5.79 1.26
N LYS A 241 -0.76 -5.48 1.78
CA LYS A 241 -0.01 -6.39 2.64
C LYS A 241 -0.30 -6.00 4.07
N TYR A 242 -0.95 -6.89 4.80
CA TYR A 242 -1.22 -6.72 6.22
C TYR A 242 -0.21 -7.56 7.03
N GLY A 243 0.46 -6.97 7.98
CA GLY A 243 1.36 -7.66 8.87
C GLY A 243 2.72 -6.99 9.02
N PHE A 244 3.44 -7.41 10.01
CA PHE A 244 4.72 -6.93 10.52
C PHE A 244 4.82 -5.43 10.73
N GLU A 245 4.53 -5.01 11.92
CA GLU A 245 5.09 -3.83 12.55
C GLU A 245 6.05 -4.25 13.67
#